data_d3470eff32b0cd3a07af13f47621a664
#
_entry.id   d3470eff32b0cd3a07af13f47621a664
#
_cell.length_a   1.000
_cell.length_b   1.000
_cell.length_c   1.000
_cell.angle_alpha   90.00
_cell.angle_beta   90.00
_cell.angle_gamma   90.00
#
_symmetry.space_group_name_H-M   'P 1'
#
loop_
_entity.id
_entity.type
_entity.pdbx_description
1 polymer ?
#
loop_
_entity_poly.entity_id
_entity_poly.type
_entity_poly.pdbx_seq_one_letter_code
_entity_poly.pdbx_strand_id
1 'polypeptide(L)'
;RERVRQPWYPVQEQYGLPLLYHRDIYDLPRNLAYEKIRPVIKGIIAENPQLDMVIDLHRDGVRREITTTTFPEGDVGKVLIVIGTRHPGWESNLALALCLNRELETVAPGISRGIRQYNEIYNQDLHAHSILIEIGGHENTLEEVLRTVPYLAEALARTYYRFFEQNE
;
A
#
# COMPACT_ATOMS: atom_id res chain seq x y z
N ARG A 1 17.70 -19.18 13.84
CA ARG A 1 17.18 -18.43 12.66
C ARG A 1 16.75 -17.07 13.17
N GLU A 2 17.56 -16.04 12.94
CA GLU A 2 17.14 -14.64 13.16
C GLU A 2 15.87 -14.39 12.38
N ARG A 3 14.79 -14.05 13.09
CA ARG A 3 13.61 -13.48 12.45
C ARG A 3 14.07 -12.12 11.92
N VAL A 4 14.28 -12.01 10.61
CA VAL A 4 14.40 -10.71 9.95
C VAL A 4 13.13 -9.95 10.35
N ARG A 5 13.29 -8.91 11.18
CA ARG A 5 12.16 -8.06 11.58
C ARG A 5 11.53 -7.53 10.31
N GLN A 6 10.26 -7.83 10.11
CA GLN A 6 9.54 -7.38 8.92
C GLN A 6 9.48 -5.86 8.92
N PRO A 7 9.69 -5.19 7.78
CA PRO A 7 9.71 -3.73 7.73
C PRO A 7 8.42 -3.08 8.24
N TRP A 8 7.31 -3.82 8.26
CA TRP A 8 5.98 -3.36 8.71
C TRP A 8 5.71 -3.63 10.21
N TYR A 9 6.64 -4.24 10.93
CA TYR A 9 6.51 -4.48 12.37
C TYR A 9 6.19 -3.21 13.18
N PRO A 10 6.72 -2.00 12.84
CA PRO A 10 6.34 -0.77 13.51
C PRO A 10 4.84 -0.46 13.46
N VAL A 11 4.13 -0.84 12.41
CA VAL A 11 2.66 -0.61 12.30
C VAL A 11 1.93 -1.31 13.45
N GLN A 12 2.32 -2.52 13.77
CA GLN A 12 1.72 -3.29 14.84
C GLN A 12 2.20 -2.83 16.24
N GLU A 13 3.51 -2.68 16.43
CA GLU A 13 4.07 -2.31 17.75
C GLU A 13 3.84 -0.85 18.14
N GLN A 14 4.04 0.06 17.21
CA GLN A 14 4.00 1.49 17.48
C GLN A 14 2.59 2.06 17.43
N TYR A 15 1.74 1.52 16.55
CA TYR A 15 0.40 2.06 16.31
C TYR A 15 -0.73 1.12 16.76
N GLY A 16 -0.41 -0.07 17.25
CA GLY A 16 -1.40 -1.03 17.78
C GLY A 16 -2.30 -1.67 16.72
N LEU A 17 -2.02 -1.48 15.43
CA LEU A 17 -2.84 -2.04 14.36
C LEU A 17 -2.45 -3.49 14.08
N PRO A 18 -3.39 -4.45 14.18
CA PRO A 18 -3.13 -5.83 13.80
C PRO A 18 -2.80 -5.91 12.31
N LEU A 19 -1.71 -6.59 11.98
CA LEU A 19 -1.21 -6.72 10.62
C LEU A 19 -1.10 -8.19 10.23
N LEU A 20 -1.79 -8.55 9.15
CA LEU A 20 -1.57 -9.81 8.45
C LEU A 20 -0.67 -9.55 7.25
N TYR A 21 0.49 -10.18 7.21
CA TYR A 21 1.47 -10.00 6.14
C TYR A 21 1.65 -11.26 5.32
N HIS A 22 1.32 -11.16 4.02
CA HIS A 22 1.53 -12.21 3.03
C HIS A 22 2.66 -11.81 2.06
N ARG A 23 3.64 -12.70 1.80
CA ARG A 23 4.85 -12.36 1.05
C ARG A 23 5.29 -13.42 0.04
N ASP A 24 4.40 -14.32 -0.35
CA ASP A 24 4.73 -15.30 -1.38
C ASP A 24 4.90 -14.61 -2.74
N ILE A 25 5.71 -15.20 -3.60
CA ILE A 25 6.07 -14.62 -4.89
C ILE A 25 5.13 -15.16 -5.98
N TYR A 26 4.45 -14.24 -6.68
CA TYR A 26 3.50 -14.55 -7.76
C TYR A 26 3.86 -13.89 -9.09
N ASP A 27 5.03 -13.27 -9.19
CA ASP A 27 5.43 -12.40 -10.30
C ASP A 27 5.82 -13.12 -11.59
N LEU A 28 5.88 -14.45 -11.59
CA LEU A 28 6.26 -15.20 -12.79
C LEU A 28 5.17 -16.20 -13.23
N PRO A 29 4.73 -16.10 -14.48
CA PRO A 29 4.93 -14.99 -15.42
C PRO A 29 4.09 -13.76 -15.00
N ARG A 30 4.67 -12.57 -15.17
CA ARG A 30 4.09 -11.29 -14.68
C ARG A 30 2.67 -11.03 -15.14
N ASN A 31 2.35 -11.37 -16.38
CA ASN A 31 1.00 -11.19 -16.94
C ASN A 31 -0.09 -12.01 -16.26
N LEU A 32 0.28 -13.02 -15.45
CA LEU A 32 -0.65 -13.86 -14.69
C LEU A 32 -0.59 -13.61 -13.18
N ALA A 33 0.21 -12.66 -12.71
CA ALA A 33 0.42 -12.43 -11.28
C ALA A 33 -0.91 -12.16 -10.53
N TYR A 34 -1.76 -11.30 -11.07
CA TYR A 34 -3.07 -11.00 -10.48
C TYR A 34 -4.03 -12.19 -10.46
N GLU A 35 -4.00 -13.04 -11.49
CA GLU A 35 -4.81 -14.25 -11.53
C GLU A 35 -4.34 -15.28 -10.50
N LYS A 36 -3.03 -15.42 -10.34
CA LYS A 36 -2.42 -16.38 -9.39
C LYS A 36 -2.67 -16.01 -7.94
N ILE A 37 -2.53 -14.72 -7.59
CA ILE A 37 -2.73 -14.27 -6.22
C ILE A 37 -4.20 -14.17 -5.83
N ARG A 38 -5.10 -14.01 -6.79
CA ARG A 38 -6.53 -13.81 -6.53
C ARG A 38 -7.16 -14.86 -5.61
N PRO A 39 -6.98 -16.18 -5.80
CA PRO A 39 -7.54 -17.18 -4.89
C PRO A 39 -6.95 -17.10 -3.49
N VAL A 40 -5.69 -16.69 -3.36
CA VAL A 40 -5.03 -16.51 -2.06
C VAL A 40 -5.66 -15.33 -1.31
N ILE A 41 -5.84 -14.17 -1.96
CA ILE A 41 -6.51 -13.00 -1.36
C ILE A 41 -7.93 -13.37 -0.91
N LYS A 42 -8.69 -14.09 -1.76
CA LYS A 42 -10.03 -14.56 -1.40
C LYS A 42 -10.03 -15.45 -0.16
N GLY A 43 -9.06 -16.37 -0.06
CA GLY A 43 -8.90 -17.24 1.11
C GLY A 43 -8.61 -16.44 2.37
N ILE A 44 -7.66 -15.51 2.29
CA ILE A 44 -7.29 -14.63 3.42
C ILE A 44 -8.49 -13.81 3.91
N ILE A 45 -9.25 -13.19 3.00
CA ILE A 45 -10.44 -12.41 3.36
C ILE A 45 -11.51 -13.31 3.99
N ALA A 46 -11.74 -14.50 3.45
CA ALA A 46 -12.74 -15.44 3.98
C ALA A 46 -12.38 -15.93 5.39
N GLU A 47 -11.09 -16.16 5.67
CA GLU A 47 -10.60 -16.58 6.98
C GLU A 47 -10.53 -15.43 8.00
N ASN A 48 -10.54 -14.18 7.53
CA ASN A 48 -10.41 -12.98 8.35
C ASN A 48 -11.50 -11.95 8.01
N PRO A 49 -12.77 -12.22 8.32
CA PRO A 49 -13.90 -11.35 7.97
C PRO A 49 -13.85 -9.96 8.64
N GLN A 50 -12.98 -9.79 9.64
CA GLN A 50 -12.74 -8.54 10.36
C GLN A 50 -11.68 -7.64 9.71
N LEU A 51 -11.15 -8.01 8.54
CA LEU A 51 -10.19 -7.15 7.83
C LEU A 51 -10.86 -5.85 7.38
N ASP A 52 -10.30 -4.73 7.80
CA ASP A 52 -10.78 -3.39 7.41
C ASP A 52 -10.15 -2.90 6.11
N MET A 53 -8.89 -3.28 5.84
CA MET A 53 -8.14 -2.86 4.66
C MET A 53 -7.36 -4.01 4.03
N VAL A 54 -7.22 -3.96 2.72
CA VAL A 54 -6.31 -4.80 1.93
C VAL A 54 -5.36 -3.91 1.16
N ILE A 55 -4.05 -4.12 1.32
CA ILE A 55 -3.03 -3.31 0.67
C ILE A 55 -2.13 -4.21 -0.17
N ASP A 56 -2.07 -3.94 -1.46
CA ASP A 56 -1.14 -4.58 -2.39
C ASP A 56 0.08 -3.69 -2.60
N LEU A 57 1.26 -4.15 -2.17
CA LEU A 57 2.49 -3.36 -2.20
C LEU A 57 3.34 -3.71 -3.41
N HIS A 58 3.64 -2.71 -4.20
CA HIS A 58 4.42 -2.81 -5.44
C HIS A 58 5.59 -1.83 -5.48
N ARG A 59 6.39 -1.97 -6.54
CA ARG A 59 7.39 -0.99 -6.98
C ARG A 59 7.11 -0.61 -8.42
N ASP A 60 7.07 0.70 -8.69
CA ASP A 60 6.72 1.25 -10.01
C ASP A 60 7.80 0.93 -11.07
N GLY A 61 7.37 0.84 -12.31
CA GLY A 61 8.24 0.66 -13.49
C GLY A 61 8.79 1.95 -14.08
N VAL A 62 8.56 3.12 -13.45
CA VAL A 62 9.01 4.42 -13.98
C VAL A 62 10.37 4.84 -13.42
N ARG A 63 10.97 5.86 -14.04
CA ARG A 63 12.33 6.33 -13.74
C ARG A 63 12.46 6.90 -12.33
N ARG A 64 13.69 6.84 -11.81
CA ARG A 64 14.10 7.32 -10.49
C ARG A 64 13.70 8.77 -10.22
N GLU A 65 13.82 9.68 -11.18
CA GLU A 65 13.51 11.10 -11.02
C GLU A 65 12.04 11.34 -10.66
N ILE A 66 11.16 10.39 -11.04
CA ILE A 66 9.72 10.45 -10.74
C ILE A 66 9.42 9.79 -9.39
N THR A 67 10.18 8.76 -9.02
CA THR A 67 9.89 7.90 -7.88
C THR A 67 10.68 8.24 -6.62
N THR A 68 11.51 9.29 -6.66
CA THR A 68 12.41 9.64 -5.56
C THR A 68 12.19 11.07 -5.09
N THR A 69 12.32 11.30 -3.81
CA THR A 69 12.47 12.63 -3.19
C THR A 69 13.57 12.56 -2.13
N THR A 70 14.12 13.72 -1.74
CA THR A 70 15.19 13.78 -0.74
C THR A 70 14.67 14.41 0.54
N PHE A 71 14.86 13.71 1.66
CA PHE A 71 14.61 14.18 3.01
C PHE A 71 15.94 14.31 3.77
N PRO A 72 15.95 14.84 5.01
CA PRO A 72 17.19 15.02 5.78
C PRO A 72 18.00 13.73 5.97
N GLU A 73 17.35 12.58 6.06
CA GLU A 73 17.98 11.25 6.18
C GLU A 73 18.47 10.67 4.85
N GLY A 74 18.21 11.33 3.73
CA GLY A 74 18.62 10.93 2.39
C GLY A 74 17.45 10.71 1.43
N ASP A 75 17.75 10.07 0.32
CA ASP A 75 16.75 9.77 -0.70
C ASP A 75 15.76 8.71 -0.23
N VAL A 76 14.48 8.95 -0.49
CA VAL A 76 13.36 8.05 -0.17
C VAL A 76 12.52 7.76 -1.42
N GLY A 77 11.96 6.58 -1.49
CA GLY A 77 10.98 6.24 -2.52
C GLY A 77 9.66 6.97 -2.30
N LYS A 78 9.18 7.69 -3.32
CA LYS A 78 7.85 8.32 -3.26
C LYS A 78 6.74 7.28 -3.35
N VAL A 79 5.58 7.63 -2.84
CA VAL A 79 4.40 6.76 -2.76
C VAL A 79 3.38 7.17 -3.81
N LEU A 80 2.94 6.23 -4.65
CA LEU A 80 1.81 6.38 -5.56
C LEU A 80 0.70 5.42 -5.13
N ILE A 81 -0.54 5.90 -5.09
CA ILE A 81 -1.71 5.06 -4.85
C ILE A 81 -2.39 4.79 -6.19
N VAL A 82 -2.74 3.54 -6.45
CA VAL A 82 -3.36 3.12 -7.71
C VAL A 82 -4.74 2.53 -7.44
N ILE A 83 -5.74 3.02 -8.18
CA ILE A 83 -7.12 2.54 -8.13
C ILE A 83 -7.55 1.99 -9.48
N GLY A 84 -8.05 0.77 -9.46
CA GLY A 84 -8.71 0.15 -10.61
C GLY A 84 -10.18 0.54 -10.62
N THR A 85 -10.68 0.98 -11.78
CA THR A 85 -12.07 1.49 -11.91
C THR A 85 -12.99 0.52 -12.67
N ARG A 86 -12.48 -0.65 -13.09
CA ARG A 86 -13.24 -1.63 -13.88
C ARG A 86 -13.95 -2.67 -13.01
N HIS A 87 -14.54 -2.24 -11.91
CA HIS A 87 -15.40 -3.08 -11.07
C HIS A 87 -16.40 -2.23 -10.29
N PRO A 88 -17.58 -2.78 -9.91
CA PRO A 88 -18.51 -2.06 -9.04
C PRO A 88 -17.89 -1.75 -7.68
N GLY A 89 -18.21 -0.57 -7.11
CA GLY A 89 -17.76 -0.19 -5.77
C GLY A 89 -16.32 0.33 -5.68
N TRP A 90 -15.65 0.60 -6.81
CA TRP A 90 -14.30 1.20 -6.84
C TRP A 90 -14.23 2.56 -6.13
N GLU A 91 -15.35 3.25 -6.00
CA GLU A 91 -15.45 4.52 -5.29
C GLU A 91 -15.10 4.39 -3.79
N SER A 92 -15.41 3.23 -3.17
CA SER A 92 -15.01 2.95 -1.79
C SER A 92 -13.49 2.82 -1.66
N ASN A 93 -12.85 2.15 -2.62
CA ASN A 93 -11.39 2.06 -2.70
C ASN A 93 -10.77 3.46 -2.87
N LEU A 94 -11.36 4.30 -3.73
CA LEU A 94 -10.93 5.68 -3.94
C LEU A 94 -11.09 6.54 -2.67
N ALA A 95 -12.17 6.37 -1.91
CA ALA A 95 -12.37 7.11 -0.66
C ALA A 95 -11.24 6.82 0.35
N LEU A 96 -10.85 5.56 0.51
CA LEU A 96 -9.69 5.17 1.34
C LEU A 96 -8.39 5.78 0.79
N ALA A 97 -8.17 5.72 -0.53
CA ALA A 97 -6.99 6.29 -1.18
C ALA A 97 -6.87 7.79 -0.97
N LEU A 98 -7.99 8.55 -1.04
CA LEU A 98 -8.01 9.98 -0.78
C LEU A 98 -7.63 10.31 0.67
N CYS A 99 -8.12 9.52 1.62
CA CYS A 99 -7.74 9.66 3.03
C CYS A 99 -6.24 9.41 3.21
N LEU A 100 -5.71 8.30 2.68
CA LEU A 100 -4.28 7.97 2.79
C LEU A 100 -3.40 9.01 2.12
N ASN A 101 -3.78 9.51 0.94
CA ASN A 101 -3.01 10.52 0.24
C ASN A 101 -2.86 11.81 1.07
N ARG A 102 -3.93 12.23 1.74
CA ARG A 102 -3.91 13.39 2.65
C ARG A 102 -3.00 13.14 3.85
N GLU A 103 -3.09 11.96 4.46
CA GLU A 103 -2.24 11.62 5.62
C GLU A 103 -0.76 11.50 5.22
N LEU A 104 -0.43 10.98 4.05
CA LEU A 104 0.93 10.97 3.51
C LEU A 104 1.53 12.38 3.41
N GLU A 105 0.78 13.33 2.84
CA GLU A 105 1.24 14.71 2.73
C GLU A 105 1.27 15.46 4.08
N THR A 106 0.47 15.01 5.05
CA THR A 106 0.52 15.53 6.42
C THR A 106 1.76 15.05 7.16
N VAL A 107 2.10 13.76 7.02
CA VAL A 107 3.24 13.11 7.71
C VAL A 107 4.57 13.53 7.08
N ALA A 108 4.65 13.53 5.75
CA ALA A 108 5.86 13.81 5.01
C ALA A 108 5.54 14.57 3.70
N PRO A 109 5.44 15.90 3.75
CA PRO A 109 5.12 16.71 2.57
C PRO A 109 6.07 16.42 1.38
N GLY A 110 5.47 16.11 0.22
CA GLY A 110 6.21 15.78 -0.99
C GLY A 110 6.56 14.29 -1.16
N ILE A 111 6.18 13.43 -0.21
CA ILE A 111 6.36 11.98 -0.37
C ILE A 111 5.35 11.35 -1.32
N SER A 112 4.15 11.93 -1.41
CA SER A 112 3.11 11.40 -2.29
C SER A 112 3.32 11.80 -3.75
N ARG A 113 2.99 10.89 -4.65
CA ARG A 113 2.79 11.12 -6.09
C ARG A 113 1.31 11.22 -6.46
N GLY A 114 0.44 11.26 -5.45
CA GLY A 114 -1.00 11.32 -5.61
C GLY A 114 -1.66 9.97 -5.87
N ILE A 115 -2.82 10.03 -6.51
CA ILE A 115 -3.64 8.87 -6.86
C ILE A 115 -3.76 8.78 -8.36
N ARG A 116 -3.59 7.58 -8.92
CA ARG A 116 -3.87 7.30 -10.33
C ARG A 116 -4.99 6.28 -10.46
N GLN A 117 -5.88 6.54 -11.38
CA GLN A 117 -7.01 5.67 -11.72
C GLN A 117 -6.76 5.04 -13.09
N TYR A 118 -6.95 3.72 -13.18
CA TYR A 118 -6.81 2.98 -14.41
C TYR A 118 -8.06 2.13 -14.67
N ASN A 119 -8.40 1.93 -15.93
CA ASN A 119 -9.49 1.04 -16.33
C ASN A 119 -9.06 -0.44 -16.20
N GLU A 120 -8.72 -0.84 -14.97
CA GLU A 120 -8.28 -2.17 -14.57
C GLU A 120 -8.96 -2.58 -13.26
N ILE A 121 -8.75 -3.84 -12.81
CA ILE A 121 -9.38 -4.38 -11.59
C ILE A 121 -8.38 -4.44 -10.43
N TYR A 122 -7.16 -4.92 -10.67
CA TYR A 122 -6.10 -5.12 -9.65
C TYR A 122 -6.54 -5.94 -8.42
N ASN A 123 -7.49 -6.87 -8.58
CA ASN A 123 -8.12 -7.60 -7.46
C ASN A 123 -8.79 -6.70 -6.39
N GLN A 124 -8.99 -5.41 -6.66
CA GLN A 124 -9.61 -4.47 -5.73
C GLN A 124 -11.13 -4.67 -5.59
N ASP A 125 -11.72 -5.45 -6.49
CA ASP A 125 -13.11 -5.92 -6.40
C ASP A 125 -13.35 -6.93 -5.27
N LEU A 126 -12.30 -7.44 -4.65
CA LEU A 126 -12.39 -8.45 -3.59
C LEU A 126 -12.68 -7.85 -2.21
N HIS A 127 -12.41 -6.57 -2.01
CA HIS A 127 -12.64 -5.88 -0.74
C HIS A 127 -12.95 -4.40 -0.96
N ALA A 128 -13.94 -3.88 -0.22
CA ALA A 128 -14.39 -2.48 -0.35
C ALA A 128 -13.29 -1.44 -0.05
N HIS A 129 -12.29 -1.81 0.75
CA HIS A 129 -11.16 -0.96 1.12
C HIS A 129 -9.83 -1.60 0.69
N SER A 130 -9.73 -1.92 -0.60
CA SER A 130 -8.52 -2.46 -1.21
C SER A 130 -7.84 -1.41 -2.08
N ILE A 131 -6.53 -1.21 -1.87
CA ILE A 131 -5.71 -0.26 -2.64
C ILE A 131 -4.39 -0.90 -3.04
N LEU A 132 -3.83 -0.47 -4.18
CA LEU A 132 -2.48 -0.78 -4.58
C LEU A 132 -1.58 0.42 -4.29
N ILE A 133 -0.43 0.17 -3.70
CA ILE A 133 0.57 1.19 -3.35
C ILE A 133 1.89 0.85 -4.03
N GLU A 134 2.40 1.79 -4.82
CA GLU A 134 3.76 1.75 -5.36
C GLU A 134 4.70 2.51 -4.43
N ILE A 135 5.76 1.85 -3.93
CA ILE A 135 6.78 2.48 -3.09
C ILE A 135 8.07 2.60 -3.89
N GLY A 136 8.39 3.82 -4.31
CA GLY A 136 9.51 4.05 -5.21
C GLY A 136 9.34 3.34 -6.55
N GLY A 137 10.43 3.14 -7.26
CA GLY A 137 10.48 2.46 -8.55
C GLY A 137 11.58 1.41 -8.61
N HIS A 138 11.67 0.73 -9.75
CA HIS A 138 12.67 -0.34 -9.97
C HIS A 138 14.12 0.16 -9.89
N GLU A 139 14.36 1.45 -10.10
CA GLU A 139 15.69 2.08 -10.00
C GLU A 139 16.04 2.55 -8.57
N ASN A 140 15.09 2.54 -7.63
CA ASN A 140 15.38 2.84 -6.23
C ASN A 140 16.10 1.67 -5.56
N THR A 141 17.06 1.98 -4.70
CA THR A 141 17.68 0.96 -3.85
C THR A 141 16.70 0.45 -2.80
N LEU A 142 16.96 -0.73 -2.24
CA LEU A 142 16.16 -1.25 -1.13
C LEU A 142 16.19 -0.29 0.08
N GLU A 143 17.32 0.33 0.35
CA GLU A 143 17.50 1.27 1.47
C GLU A 143 16.58 2.50 1.30
N GLU A 144 16.50 3.07 0.11
CA GLU A 144 15.61 4.19 -0.21
C GLU A 144 14.13 3.84 -0.02
N VAL A 145 13.74 2.63 -0.43
CA VAL A 145 12.37 2.12 -0.22
C VAL A 145 12.11 1.86 1.27
N LEU A 146 13.07 1.32 2.00
CA LEU A 146 12.94 1.08 3.44
C LEU A 146 12.86 2.37 4.25
N ARG A 147 13.50 3.48 3.81
CA ARG A 147 13.31 4.79 4.43
C ARG A 147 11.90 5.35 4.28
N THR A 148 11.15 4.92 3.25
CA THR A 148 9.73 5.30 3.06
C THR A 148 8.83 4.63 4.11
N VAL A 149 9.18 3.44 4.58
CA VAL A 149 8.30 2.61 5.43
C VAL A 149 7.81 3.31 6.69
N PRO A 150 8.64 4.02 7.49
CA PRO A 150 8.14 4.71 8.68
C PRO A 150 7.07 5.75 8.37
N TYR A 151 7.23 6.52 7.31
CA TYR A 151 6.26 7.55 6.89
C TYR A 151 4.95 6.91 6.43
N LEU A 152 5.04 5.86 5.62
CA LEU A 152 3.86 5.15 5.14
C LEU A 152 3.14 4.43 6.29
N ALA A 153 3.88 3.85 7.23
CA ALA A 153 3.30 3.20 8.41
C ALA A 153 2.50 4.20 9.26
N GLU A 154 3.06 5.38 9.53
CA GLU A 154 2.34 6.44 10.25
C GLU A 154 1.12 6.93 9.47
N ALA A 155 1.25 7.18 8.17
CA ALA A 155 0.14 7.61 7.34
C ALA A 155 -0.99 6.57 7.28
N LEU A 156 -0.66 5.28 7.20
CA LEU A 156 -1.63 4.18 7.24
C LEU A 156 -2.34 4.12 8.60
N ALA A 157 -1.63 4.27 9.70
CA ALA A 157 -2.22 4.29 11.03
C ALA A 157 -3.19 5.47 11.20
N ARG A 158 -2.79 6.67 10.80
CA ARG A 158 -3.65 7.87 10.82
C ARG A 158 -4.88 7.68 9.94
N THR A 159 -4.71 7.06 8.76
CA THR A 159 -5.80 6.73 7.84
C THR A 159 -6.77 5.77 8.50
N TYR A 160 -6.29 4.70 9.15
CA TYR A 160 -7.11 3.73 9.84
C TYR A 160 -8.01 4.41 10.88
N TYR A 161 -7.42 5.12 11.83
CA TYR A 161 -8.15 5.79 12.91
C TYR A 161 -9.14 6.83 12.38
N ARG A 162 -8.77 7.57 11.34
CA ARG A 162 -9.63 8.60 10.75
C ARG A 162 -10.77 8.02 9.92
N PHE A 163 -10.50 6.97 9.17
CA PHE A 163 -11.45 6.42 8.21
C PHE A 163 -12.44 5.45 8.85
N PHE A 164 -12.00 4.66 9.82
CA PHE A 164 -12.82 3.61 10.43
C PHE A 164 -13.32 3.95 11.83
N GLU A 165 -12.57 4.65 12.67
CA GLU A 165 -12.97 4.88 14.06
C GLU A 165 -13.66 6.23 14.32
N GLN A 166 -13.54 7.23 13.43
CA GLN A 166 -14.23 8.53 13.62
C GLN A 166 -15.68 8.52 13.09
N ASN A 167 -16.15 7.41 12.55
CA ASN A 167 -17.52 7.27 12.05
C ASN A 167 -18.42 6.42 12.97
N GLU A 168 -17.98 6.10 14.19
CA GLU A 168 -18.80 5.59 15.29
C GLU A 168 -19.22 6.75 16.22
#